data_b83c928d98e250ac973454b65d3fbad6
#
_entry.id   b83c928d98e250ac973454b65d3fbad6
#
_cell.length_a   1.000
_cell.length_b   1.000
_cell.length_c   1.000
_cell.angle_alpha   90.00
_cell.angle_beta   90.00
_cell.angle_gamma   90.00
#
_symmetry.space_group_name_H-M   'P 1'
#
loop_
_entity.id
_entity.type
_entity.pdbx_description
1 polymer ?
#
loop_
_entity_poly.entity_id
_entity_poly.type
_entity_poly.pdbx_seq_one_letter_code
_entity_poly.pdbx_strand_id
1 'polypeptide(L)'
;MSKQLPVADAKNALNEGNAPDNTEHSTGVYTDVHEDTSTGLSKQLPAKRVFPFGVYIHWPFCKSKCPYCDFYKEICKDVPQEEIVNTYLEDLEFYHRLTETKTVTSIFFGGGTPSLLEPRLIEKIISRICRLWPTA
;
A
#
# COMPACT_ATOMS: atom_id res chain seq x y z
N MET A 1 28.66 12.37 23.84
CA MET A 1 27.52 11.77 24.56
C MET A 1 26.41 11.58 23.56
N SER A 2 26.40 10.44 22.89
CA SER A 2 25.39 10.07 21.88
C SER A 2 24.15 9.55 22.59
N LYS A 3 23.02 10.23 22.46
CA LYS A 3 21.73 9.72 22.88
C LYS A 3 21.20 8.79 21.77
N GLN A 4 21.29 7.50 22.02
CA GLN A 4 20.57 6.48 21.28
C GLN A 4 19.08 6.64 21.53
N LEU A 5 18.29 6.88 20.48
CA LEU A 5 16.84 6.78 20.50
C LEU A 5 16.48 5.28 20.50
N PRO A 6 15.58 4.83 21.36
CA PRO A 6 15.17 3.43 21.38
C PRO A 6 14.23 3.14 20.19
N VAL A 7 14.67 2.28 19.30
CA VAL A 7 13.83 1.61 18.31
C VAL A 7 13.26 0.36 19.00
N ALA A 8 12.29 0.57 19.88
CA ALA A 8 11.50 -0.52 20.42
C ALA A 8 10.16 0.04 20.88
N ASP A 9 9.10 -0.60 20.37
CA ASP A 9 7.70 -0.57 20.79
C ASP A 9 6.67 -0.07 19.80
N ALA A 10 6.88 -0.31 18.51
CA ALA A 10 5.76 -0.23 17.54
C ALA A 10 4.93 -1.54 17.49
N LYS A 11 5.29 -2.59 18.23
CA LYS A 11 4.56 -3.87 18.22
C LYS A 11 3.49 -4.03 19.28
N ASN A 12 3.30 -3.07 20.18
CA ASN A 12 2.38 -3.24 21.32
C ASN A 12 1.23 -2.22 21.44
N ALA A 13 0.98 -1.43 20.40
CA ALA A 13 -0.08 -0.42 20.41
C ALA A 13 -1.34 -0.81 19.62
N LEU A 14 -1.52 -2.07 19.26
CA LEU A 14 -2.72 -2.55 18.55
C LEU A 14 -3.52 -3.54 19.40
N ASN A 15 -3.70 -3.25 20.67
CA ASN A 15 -4.72 -3.95 21.44
C ASN A 15 -5.18 -3.08 22.60
N GLU A 16 -6.27 -2.37 22.39
CA GLU A 16 -7.33 -1.99 23.31
C GLU A 16 -8.00 -0.71 22.82
N GLY A 17 -9.25 -0.83 22.41
CA GLY A 17 -10.09 0.35 22.29
C GLY A 17 -11.12 0.32 21.17
N ASN A 18 -12.28 -0.31 21.44
CA ASN A 18 -13.60 0.02 20.89
C ASN A 18 -13.73 0.19 19.36
N ALA A 19 -14.06 -0.90 18.70
CA ALA A 19 -14.83 -0.83 17.46
C ALA A 19 -16.26 -0.39 17.79
N PRO A 20 -16.80 0.67 17.17
CA PRO A 20 -18.24 0.91 17.22
C PRO A 20 -18.93 -0.19 16.42
N ASP A 21 -19.89 -0.83 17.09
CA ASP A 21 -20.91 -1.69 16.54
C ASP A 21 -21.67 -0.94 15.44
N ASN A 22 -21.43 -1.30 14.19
CA ASN A 22 -22.24 -0.94 13.04
C ASN A 22 -22.97 -2.18 12.54
N THR A 23 -23.79 -2.75 13.40
CA THR A 23 -24.94 -3.52 12.98
C THR A 23 -26.06 -2.53 12.67
N GLU A 24 -26.26 -2.18 11.40
CA GLU A 24 -27.60 -2.09 10.80
C GLU A 24 -27.53 -1.58 9.35
N HIS A 25 -28.27 -2.32 8.53
CA HIS A 25 -28.82 -1.96 7.22
C HIS A 25 -27.90 -1.94 6.00
N SER A 26 -27.91 -3.04 5.23
CA SER A 26 -28.80 -3.08 4.07
C SER A 26 -28.82 -4.48 3.46
N THR A 27 -29.80 -5.27 3.85
CA THR A 27 -30.27 -6.40 3.06
C THR A 27 -31.07 -5.88 1.87
N GLY A 28 -30.41 -5.49 0.83
CA GLY A 28 -31.02 -5.27 -0.45
C GLY A 28 -31.16 -6.63 -1.18
N VAL A 29 -32.24 -7.34 -0.88
CA VAL A 29 -32.66 -8.47 -1.71
C VAL A 29 -33.15 -7.92 -3.04
N TYR A 30 -32.34 -8.06 -4.07
CA TYR A 30 -32.79 -7.87 -5.46
C TYR A 30 -33.44 -9.17 -5.89
N THR A 31 -34.76 -9.28 -5.63
CA THR A 31 -35.65 -10.20 -6.32
C THR A 31 -36.37 -9.40 -7.37
N ASP A 32 -36.10 -9.67 -8.62
CA ASP A 32 -37.07 -9.79 -9.72
C ASP A 32 -36.28 -9.84 -11.03
N VAL A 33 -36.03 -11.05 -11.49
CA VAL A 33 -35.70 -11.28 -12.89
C VAL A 33 -36.90 -11.91 -13.52
N HIS A 34 -37.66 -11.09 -14.26
CA HIS A 34 -38.63 -11.61 -15.21
C HIS A 34 -37.88 -12.50 -16.21
N GLU A 35 -38.29 -13.76 -16.26
CA GLU A 35 -37.98 -14.67 -17.37
C GLU A 35 -38.60 -14.09 -18.64
N ASP A 36 -37.75 -13.65 -19.56
CA ASP A 36 -38.16 -13.45 -20.93
C ASP A 36 -37.40 -14.40 -21.83
N THR A 37 -38.20 -15.30 -22.39
CA THR A 37 -37.83 -16.40 -23.26
C THR A 37 -37.43 -15.88 -24.64
N SER A 38 -36.38 -16.51 -25.20
CA SER A 38 -36.00 -16.55 -26.61
C SER A 38 -35.25 -15.30 -27.17
N THR A 39 -33.95 -15.41 -27.19
CA THR A 39 -33.14 -15.34 -28.43
C THR A 39 -31.71 -15.78 -28.09
N GLY A 40 -31.17 -16.73 -28.83
CA GLY A 40 -29.82 -17.28 -28.64
C GLY A 40 -28.73 -16.28 -28.94
N LEU A 41 -28.49 -15.38 -27.98
CA LEU A 41 -27.32 -14.55 -27.92
C LEU A 41 -26.45 -15.15 -26.83
N SER A 42 -25.32 -15.74 -27.23
CA SER A 42 -24.31 -16.21 -26.29
C SER A 42 -23.96 -15.05 -25.35
N LYS A 43 -24.49 -15.10 -24.14
CA LYS A 43 -24.20 -14.15 -23.06
C LYS A 43 -22.73 -14.29 -22.75
N GLN A 44 -21.86 -13.54 -23.43
CA GLN A 44 -20.50 -13.36 -23.04
C GLN A 44 -20.52 -12.77 -21.63
N LEU A 45 -20.19 -13.61 -20.66
CA LEU A 45 -19.96 -13.16 -19.29
C LEU A 45 -18.97 -11.97 -19.35
N PRO A 46 -19.27 -10.85 -18.69
CA PRO A 46 -18.36 -9.70 -18.70
C PRO A 46 -17.00 -10.20 -18.20
N ALA A 47 -15.97 -9.93 -18.98
CA ALA A 47 -14.60 -10.28 -18.61
C ALA A 47 -14.36 -9.87 -17.15
N LYS A 48 -13.90 -10.83 -16.33
CA LYS A 48 -13.63 -10.63 -14.91
C LYS A 48 -12.87 -9.30 -14.77
N ARG A 49 -13.47 -8.30 -14.15
CA ARG A 49 -12.82 -7.02 -13.92
C ARG A 49 -11.60 -7.25 -13.05
N VAL A 50 -10.44 -7.18 -13.66
CA VAL A 50 -9.17 -7.17 -12.93
C VAL A 50 -8.98 -5.77 -12.42
N PHE A 51 -9.16 -5.56 -11.12
CA PHE A 51 -8.84 -4.28 -10.51
C PHE A 51 -7.32 -4.08 -10.50
N PRO A 52 -6.84 -2.92 -10.94
CA PRO A 52 -5.40 -2.63 -10.88
C PRO A 52 -4.91 -2.71 -9.44
N PHE A 53 -3.74 -3.32 -9.25
CA PHE A 53 -3.09 -3.41 -7.96
C PHE A 53 -1.79 -2.60 -8.01
N GLY A 54 -1.71 -1.56 -7.18
CA GLY A 54 -0.55 -0.69 -7.09
C GLY A 54 0.19 -0.86 -5.77
N VAL A 55 1.49 -0.63 -5.79
CA VAL A 55 2.33 -0.55 -4.59
C VAL A 55 2.66 0.92 -4.32
N TYR A 56 2.35 1.39 -3.13
CA TYR A 56 2.68 2.73 -2.65
C TYR A 56 3.82 2.65 -1.62
N ILE A 57 4.93 3.31 -1.92
CA ILE A 57 6.06 3.44 -1.01
C ILE A 57 6.02 4.85 -0.40
N HIS A 58 5.80 4.92 0.90
CA HIS A 58 5.76 6.18 1.63
C HIS A 58 7.15 6.58 2.13
N TRP A 59 7.69 7.70 1.63
CA TRP A 59 8.94 8.28 2.09
C TRP A 59 8.67 9.59 2.83
N PRO A 60 8.66 9.62 4.17
CA PRO A 60 8.21 10.78 4.93
C PRO A 60 9.24 11.91 5.05
N PHE A 61 10.48 11.71 4.61
CA PHE A 61 11.57 12.63 4.90
C PHE A 61 11.66 13.81 3.92
N CYS A 62 11.91 15.02 4.49
CA CYS A 62 12.13 16.26 3.75
C CYS A 62 13.37 16.97 4.28
N LYS A 63 14.03 17.79 3.44
CA LYS A 63 15.12 18.69 3.87
C LYS A 63 14.61 19.87 4.67
N SER A 64 13.41 20.37 4.34
CA SER A 64 12.80 21.55 4.97
C SER A 64 11.29 21.48 4.91
N LYS A 65 10.64 22.24 5.81
CA LYS A 65 9.18 22.38 5.82
C LYS A 65 8.75 23.44 4.81
N CYS A 66 7.89 23.06 3.86
CA CYS A 66 7.22 24.02 2.98
C CYS A 66 6.04 24.66 3.71
N PRO A 67 5.81 25.98 3.59
CA PRO A 67 4.77 26.68 4.36
C PRO A 67 3.34 26.22 4.05
N TYR A 68 3.12 25.63 2.88
CA TYR A 68 1.80 25.15 2.39
C TYR A 68 1.58 23.64 2.52
N CYS A 69 2.54 22.92 3.15
CA CYS A 69 2.52 21.46 3.16
C CYS A 69 1.90 20.89 4.44
N ASP A 70 0.76 20.22 4.32
CA ASP A 70 0.03 19.56 5.41
C ASP A 70 0.24 18.04 5.46
N PHE A 71 1.03 17.48 4.53
CA PHE A 71 1.33 16.04 4.56
C PHE A 71 2.20 15.69 5.76
N TYR A 72 2.01 14.46 6.27
CA TYR A 72 2.92 13.91 7.27
C TYR A 72 4.35 13.86 6.73
N LYS A 73 5.28 14.45 7.48
CA LYS A 73 6.69 14.56 7.11
C LYS A 73 7.61 14.69 8.30
N GLU A 74 8.78 14.14 8.15
CA GLU A 74 9.89 14.29 9.09
C GLU A 74 10.98 15.17 8.48
N ILE A 75 11.43 16.17 9.21
CA ILE A 75 12.57 17.00 8.79
C ILE A 75 13.84 16.41 9.39
N CYS A 76 14.61 15.75 8.55
CA CYS A 76 15.83 15.06 8.97
C CYS A 76 16.96 15.35 7.98
N LYS A 77 18.16 15.69 8.49
CA LYS A 77 19.35 15.92 7.67
C LYS A 77 20.07 14.62 7.34
N ASP A 78 20.15 13.74 8.33
CA ASP A 78 20.90 12.49 8.23
C ASP A 78 19.91 11.31 8.40
N VAL A 79 19.31 10.91 7.30
CA VAL A 79 18.34 9.81 7.26
C VAL A 79 19.09 8.49 7.10
N PRO A 80 18.91 7.49 7.98
CA PRO A 80 19.51 6.17 7.83
C PRO A 80 18.79 5.38 6.74
N GLN A 81 18.98 5.78 5.48
CA GLN A 81 18.22 5.30 4.32
C GLN A 81 18.30 3.79 4.14
N GLU A 82 19.48 3.18 4.35
CA GLU A 82 19.67 1.72 4.23
C GLU A 82 18.80 0.94 5.21
N GLU A 83 18.76 1.36 6.48
CA GLU A 83 18.00 0.68 7.53
C GLU A 83 16.51 0.77 7.25
N ILE A 84 16.03 1.96 6.84
CA ILE A 84 14.62 2.18 6.48
C ILE A 84 14.23 1.34 5.27
N VAL A 85 15.09 1.29 4.25
CA VAL A 85 14.81 0.48 3.06
C VAL A 85 14.81 -1.01 3.39
N ASN A 86 15.67 -1.48 4.28
CA ASN A 86 15.63 -2.87 4.72
C ASN A 86 14.29 -3.22 5.40
N THR A 87 13.76 -2.31 6.23
CA THR A 87 12.41 -2.46 6.80
C THR A 87 11.33 -2.51 5.72
N TYR A 88 11.41 -1.66 4.70
CA TYR A 88 10.47 -1.72 3.56
C TYR A 88 10.53 -3.06 2.82
N LEU A 89 11.73 -3.65 2.67
CA LEU A 89 11.86 -4.96 2.03
C LEU A 89 11.20 -6.08 2.85
N GLU A 90 11.26 -6.01 4.18
CA GLU A 90 10.55 -6.93 5.08
C GLU A 90 9.03 -6.74 4.98
N ASP A 91 8.56 -5.49 4.96
CA ASP A 91 7.16 -5.16 4.79
C ASP A 91 6.61 -5.67 3.43
N LEU A 92 7.37 -5.50 2.34
CA LEU A 92 6.99 -6.00 1.03
C LEU A 92 6.79 -7.52 1.04
N GLU A 93 7.64 -8.28 1.72
CA GLU A 93 7.46 -9.72 1.87
C GLU A 93 6.22 -10.08 2.70
N PHE A 94 5.97 -9.33 3.76
CA PHE A 94 4.75 -9.51 4.55
C PHE A 94 3.49 -9.29 3.71
N TYR A 95 3.41 -8.16 2.99
CA TYR A 95 2.25 -7.84 2.15
C TYR A 95 2.13 -8.78 0.95
N HIS A 96 3.24 -9.26 0.39
CA HIS A 96 3.20 -10.27 -0.67
C HIS A 96 2.44 -11.52 -0.24
N ARG A 97 2.70 -12.06 0.95
CA ARG A 97 1.96 -13.24 1.47
C ARG A 97 0.44 -13.05 1.53
N LEU A 98 -0.01 -11.79 1.68
CA LEU A 98 -1.45 -11.46 1.69
C LEU A 98 -2.03 -11.19 0.30
N THR A 99 -1.18 -10.98 -0.70
CA THR A 99 -1.55 -10.49 -2.02
C THR A 99 -0.87 -11.24 -3.17
N GLU A 100 -0.37 -12.44 -2.94
CA GLU A 100 0.44 -13.24 -3.90
C GLU A 100 -0.24 -13.48 -5.25
N THR A 101 -1.58 -13.48 -5.27
CA THR A 101 -2.38 -13.68 -6.49
C THR A 101 -2.56 -12.41 -7.32
N LYS A 102 -2.00 -11.28 -6.88
CA LYS A 102 -2.16 -9.98 -7.54
C LYS A 102 -1.05 -9.74 -8.56
N THR A 103 -1.36 -8.93 -9.59
CA THR A 103 -0.39 -8.42 -10.54
C THR A 103 -0.21 -6.94 -10.30
N VAL A 104 1.04 -6.50 -10.09
CA VAL A 104 1.37 -5.09 -9.89
C VAL A 104 1.32 -4.36 -11.21
N THR A 105 0.48 -3.33 -11.27
CA THR A 105 0.29 -2.48 -12.44
C THR A 105 0.96 -1.10 -12.30
N SER A 106 1.31 -0.71 -11.08
CA SER A 106 1.97 0.57 -10.81
C SER A 106 2.74 0.53 -9.50
N ILE A 107 3.83 1.30 -9.45
CA ILE A 107 4.61 1.56 -8.24
C ILE A 107 4.70 3.07 -8.09
N PHE A 108 4.27 3.58 -6.94
CA PHE A 108 4.28 5.00 -6.64
C PHE A 108 5.09 5.30 -5.38
N PHE A 109 6.02 6.24 -5.49
CA PHE A 109 6.77 6.78 -4.36
C PHE A 109 6.20 8.14 -4.00
N GLY A 110 5.78 8.31 -2.75
CA GLY A 110 5.15 9.54 -2.29
C GLY A 110 5.49 9.87 -0.83
N GLY A 111 4.80 10.86 -0.30
CA GLY A 111 4.98 11.36 1.06
C GLY A 111 5.74 12.68 1.12
N GLY A 112 6.89 12.74 1.79
CA GLY A 112 7.70 13.94 1.93
C GLY A 112 8.40 14.33 0.62
N THR A 113 9.66 13.91 0.46
CA THR A 113 10.46 14.19 -0.74
C THR A 113 11.16 12.91 -1.22
N PRO A 114 10.45 12.05 -1.97
CA PRO A 114 11.01 10.76 -2.41
C PRO A 114 12.31 10.86 -3.23
N SER A 115 12.52 11.98 -3.92
CA SER A 115 13.76 12.22 -4.68
C SER A 115 15.02 12.41 -3.82
N LEU A 116 14.88 12.42 -2.49
CA LEU A 116 16.01 12.38 -1.55
C LEU A 116 16.54 10.98 -1.31
N LEU A 117 15.74 9.95 -1.65
CA LEU A 117 16.17 8.56 -1.56
C LEU A 117 17.23 8.27 -2.62
N GLU A 118 18.31 7.62 -2.21
CA GLU A 118 19.40 7.28 -3.13
C GLU A 118 18.90 6.36 -4.27
N PRO A 119 19.30 6.61 -5.53
CA PRO A 119 18.82 5.84 -6.68
C PRO A 119 19.01 4.32 -6.54
N ARG A 120 20.15 3.87 -5.97
CA ARG A 120 20.43 2.45 -5.74
C ARG A 120 19.43 1.81 -4.76
N LEU A 121 18.90 2.58 -3.83
CA LEU A 121 17.90 2.10 -2.86
C LEU A 121 16.50 2.04 -3.49
N ILE A 122 16.18 2.97 -4.37
CA ILE A 122 14.96 2.93 -5.20
C ILE A 122 15.00 1.66 -6.07
N GLU A 123 16.12 1.41 -6.75
CA GLU A 123 16.31 0.20 -7.55
C GLU A 123 16.15 -1.08 -6.72
N LYS A 124 16.70 -1.11 -5.50
CA LYS A 124 16.58 -2.23 -4.56
C LYS A 124 15.10 -2.53 -4.22
N ILE A 125 14.31 -1.49 -3.96
CA ILE A 125 12.87 -1.62 -3.69
C ILE A 125 12.13 -2.13 -4.92
N ILE A 126 12.32 -1.49 -6.08
CA ILE A 126 11.64 -1.86 -7.34
C ILE A 126 11.98 -3.31 -7.71
N SER A 127 13.26 -3.69 -7.64
CA SER A 127 13.71 -5.05 -7.93
C SER A 127 13.09 -6.08 -6.97
N ARG A 128 12.85 -5.72 -5.71
CA ARG A 128 12.15 -6.60 -4.77
C ARG A 128 10.69 -6.75 -5.15
N ILE A 129 10.00 -5.68 -5.48
CA ILE A 129 8.60 -5.71 -5.94
C ILE A 129 8.45 -6.59 -7.16
N CYS A 130 9.28 -6.40 -8.20
CA CYS A 130 9.24 -7.19 -9.43
C CYS A 130 9.57 -8.68 -9.22
N ARG A 131 10.30 -9.03 -8.16
CA ARG A 131 10.56 -10.43 -7.79
C ARG A 131 9.41 -11.08 -7.02
N LEU A 132 8.69 -10.30 -6.23
CA LEU A 132 7.60 -10.81 -5.40
C LEU A 132 6.31 -10.95 -6.19
N TRP A 133 5.96 -9.99 -7.04
CA TRP A 133 4.73 -10.02 -7.81
C TRP A 133 4.99 -10.04 -9.32
N PRO A 134 4.11 -10.70 -10.10
CA PRO A 134 4.05 -10.46 -11.53
C PRO A 134 3.78 -8.97 -11.79
N THR A 135 4.47 -8.39 -12.77
CA THR A 135 4.28 -7.00 -13.21
C THR A 135 3.65 -6.97 -14.60
N ALA A 136 2.70 -6.03 -14.81
CA ALA A 136 2.05 -5.83 -16.10
C ALA A 136 2.87 -4.94 -17.02
#